data_3c4880cf47f8fa7cad2e137f5e3da551
#
_entry.id   3c4880cf47f8fa7cad2e137f5e3da551
#
_cell.length_a   1.000
_cell.length_b   1.000
_cell.length_c   1.000
_cell.angle_alpha   90.00
_cell.angle_beta   90.00
_cell.angle_gamma   90.00
#
_symmetry.space_group_name_H-M   'P 1'
#
loop_
_entity.id
_entity.type
_entity.pdbx_description
1 polymer ?
#
loop_
_entity_poly.entity_id
_entity_poly.type
_entity_poly.pdbx_seq_one_letter_code
_entity_poly.pdbx_strand_id
1 'polypeptide(L)'
;MNSWRKRAIDLATVTAITVIVWLWAAGQTAQTRVITFDTVIDSGDPSRLLVAPSEPLHLSVEVKGSRQAVLGATQSLSGRTIRLLTGADGVPSTTGMHDVVLKDVLSISPSVAPLGVDITSVTPSVVRITIERVE
;
A
#
# COMPACT_ATOMS: atom_id res chain seq x y z
N MET A 1 -42.70 29.96 -26.89
CA MET A 1 -41.26 30.16 -27.13
C MET A 1 -40.44 30.22 -25.86
N ASN A 2 -40.93 30.87 -24.83
CA ASN A 2 -40.21 30.98 -23.57
C ASN A 2 -40.04 29.64 -22.84
N SER A 3 -40.93 28.69 -23.06
CA SER A 3 -40.87 27.36 -22.44
C SER A 3 -39.69 26.50 -22.97
N TRP A 4 -39.34 26.68 -24.23
CA TRP A 4 -38.23 25.95 -24.85
C TRP A 4 -36.87 26.43 -24.30
N ARG A 5 -36.69 27.75 -24.21
CA ARG A 5 -35.50 28.35 -23.62
C ARG A 5 -35.33 27.96 -22.16
N LYS A 6 -36.43 28.00 -21.41
CA LYS A 6 -36.44 27.61 -20.01
C LYS A 6 -36.04 26.15 -19.81
N ARG A 7 -36.53 25.23 -20.63
CA ARG A 7 -36.18 23.82 -20.61
C ARG A 7 -34.72 23.61 -20.98
N ALA A 8 -34.22 24.34 -21.96
CA ALA A 8 -32.80 24.25 -22.37
C ALA A 8 -31.87 24.74 -21.26
N ILE A 9 -32.22 25.83 -20.57
CA ILE A 9 -31.47 26.36 -19.44
C ILE A 9 -31.48 25.38 -18.26
N ASP A 10 -32.68 24.83 -17.93
CA ASP A 10 -32.81 23.86 -16.86
C ASP A 10 -32.00 22.60 -17.12
N LEU A 11 -32.04 22.07 -18.33
CA LEU A 11 -31.25 20.92 -18.74
C LEU A 11 -29.74 21.19 -18.67
N ALA A 12 -29.30 22.34 -19.15
CA ALA A 12 -27.90 22.76 -19.10
C ALA A 12 -27.42 22.90 -17.65
N THR A 13 -28.25 23.47 -16.77
CA THR A 13 -27.95 23.63 -15.35
C THR A 13 -27.81 22.29 -14.64
N VAL A 14 -28.76 21.36 -14.85
CA VAL A 14 -28.70 20.03 -14.27
C VAL A 14 -27.47 19.26 -14.75
N THR A 15 -27.17 19.33 -16.04
CA THR A 15 -25.99 18.69 -16.62
C THR A 15 -24.71 19.25 -16.02
N ALA A 16 -24.59 20.58 -15.89
CA ALA A 16 -23.43 21.22 -15.31
C ALA A 16 -23.22 20.81 -13.85
N ILE A 17 -24.27 20.78 -13.04
CA ILE A 17 -24.21 20.35 -11.64
C ILE A 17 -23.80 18.89 -11.56
N THR A 18 -24.36 18.03 -12.39
CA THR A 18 -24.02 16.59 -12.43
C THR A 18 -22.53 16.38 -12.76
N VAL A 19 -22.01 17.09 -13.74
CA VAL A 19 -20.60 17.01 -14.13
C VAL A 19 -19.70 17.50 -12.98
N ILE A 20 -20.06 18.60 -12.33
CA ILE A 20 -19.30 19.13 -11.19
C ILE A 20 -19.28 18.13 -10.03
N VAL A 21 -20.40 17.55 -9.69
CA VAL A 21 -20.49 16.52 -8.63
C VAL A 21 -19.67 15.29 -9.02
N TRP A 22 -19.74 14.87 -10.25
CA TRP A 22 -18.97 13.73 -10.74
C TRP A 22 -17.45 13.99 -10.67
N LEU A 23 -16.99 15.16 -11.10
CA LEU A 23 -15.58 15.56 -11.02
C LEU A 23 -15.11 15.64 -9.56
N TRP A 24 -15.94 16.20 -8.70
CA TRP A 24 -15.65 16.26 -7.27
C TRP A 24 -15.53 14.86 -6.65
N ALA A 25 -16.50 13.98 -6.95
CA ALA A 25 -16.50 12.60 -6.47
C ALA A 25 -15.29 11.82 -7.00
N ALA A 26 -14.95 11.98 -8.28
CA ALA A 26 -13.78 11.35 -8.89
C ALA A 26 -12.49 11.81 -8.21
N GLY A 27 -12.38 13.08 -7.85
CA GLY A 27 -11.24 13.63 -7.12
C GLY A 27 -11.15 13.10 -5.68
N GLN A 28 -12.27 12.73 -5.07
CA GLN A 28 -12.31 12.20 -3.70
C GLN A 28 -12.05 10.69 -3.63
N THR A 29 -12.30 9.95 -4.71
CA THR A 29 -12.21 8.49 -4.69
C THR A 29 -10.79 7.95 -4.86
N ALA A 30 -9.86 8.73 -5.40
CA ALA A 30 -8.49 8.31 -5.62
C ALA A 30 -7.53 9.29 -4.95
N GLN A 31 -6.95 8.89 -3.84
CA GLN A 31 -5.94 9.66 -3.13
C GLN A 31 -4.62 8.90 -3.09
N THR A 32 -3.53 9.66 -3.16
CA THR A 32 -2.17 9.12 -3.04
C THR A 32 -1.52 9.73 -1.81
N ARG A 33 -0.91 8.89 -0.99
CA ARG A 33 -0.23 9.35 0.23
C ARG A 33 1.01 8.53 0.49
N VAL A 34 2.02 9.16 1.07
CA VAL A 34 3.25 8.49 1.51
C VAL A 34 3.11 8.16 2.99
N ILE A 35 3.29 6.90 3.34
CA ILE A 35 3.27 6.40 4.72
C ILE A 35 4.66 5.89 5.05
N THR A 36 5.16 6.28 6.21
CA THR A 36 6.46 5.83 6.70
C THR A 36 6.27 4.86 7.86
N PHE A 37 6.88 3.69 7.77
CA PHE A 37 6.86 2.69 8.84
C PHE A 37 8.12 1.83 8.79
N ASP A 38 8.35 1.05 9.84
CA ASP A 38 9.48 0.15 9.93
C ASP A 38 9.05 -1.27 9.58
N THR A 39 9.97 -2.02 8.97
CA THR A 39 9.74 -3.43 8.62
C THR A 39 10.93 -4.25 9.10
N VAL A 40 10.62 -5.38 9.73
CA VAL A 40 11.61 -6.37 10.14
C VAL A 40 11.33 -7.67 9.40
N ILE A 41 12.37 -8.23 8.80
CA ILE A 41 12.28 -9.55 8.17
C ILE A 41 12.86 -10.57 9.14
N ASP A 42 12.01 -11.44 9.63
CA ASP A 42 12.37 -12.52 10.56
C ASP A 42 12.27 -13.88 9.92
N SER A 43 12.96 -14.84 10.51
CA SER A 43 12.83 -16.23 10.11
C SER A 43 11.47 -16.79 10.54
N GLY A 44 10.81 -17.50 9.62
CA GLY A 44 9.60 -18.27 9.93
C GLY A 44 9.91 -19.52 10.80
N ASP A 45 11.16 -19.93 10.83
CA ASP A 45 11.64 -21.02 11.68
C ASP A 45 12.98 -20.61 12.31
N PRO A 46 12.93 -19.85 13.42
CA PRO A 46 14.16 -19.31 14.04
C PRO A 46 15.06 -20.38 14.66
N SER A 47 14.55 -21.60 14.84
CA SER A 47 15.36 -22.71 15.32
C SER A 47 16.26 -23.32 14.23
N ARG A 48 15.96 -23.07 12.97
CA ARG A 48 16.69 -23.63 11.82
C ARG A 48 17.34 -22.61 10.93
N LEU A 49 16.73 -21.44 10.79
CA LEU A 49 17.16 -20.42 9.85
C LEU A 49 17.34 -19.07 10.56
N LEU A 50 18.39 -18.37 10.18
CA LEU A 50 18.65 -17.00 10.57
C LEU A 50 18.56 -16.09 9.34
N VAL A 51 17.98 -14.93 9.53
CA VAL A 51 17.83 -13.92 8.49
C VAL A 51 18.63 -12.67 8.86
N ALA A 52 19.44 -12.20 7.94
CA ALA A 52 20.19 -10.95 8.07
C ALA A 52 19.83 -10.01 6.91
N PRO A 53 19.69 -8.71 7.13
CA PRO A 53 19.85 -8.01 8.40
C PRO A 53 18.67 -8.21 9.35
N SER A 54 18.95 -8.21 10.64
CA SER A 54 17.93 -8.33 11.70
C SER A 54 17.40 -6.97 12.18
N GLU A 55 18.00 -5.89 11.71
CA GLU A 55 17.62 -4.54 12.08
C GLU A 55 16.35 -4.08 11.35
N PRO A 56 15.52 -3.23 11.99
CA PRO A 56 14.35 -2.66 11.32
C PRO A 56 14.75 -1.81 10.12
N LEU A 57 13.99 -1.95 9.04
CA LEU A 57 14.15 -1.16 7.83
C LEU A 57 13.12 -0.04 7.82
N HIS A 58 13.60 1.19 7.65
CA HIS A 58 12.72 2.35 7.50
C HIS A 58 12.21 2.44 6.06
N LEU A 59 10.91 2.31 5.88
CA LEU A 59 10.29 2.32 4.57
C LEU A 59 9.41 3.55 4.39
N SER A 60 9.46 4.13 3.19
CA SER A 60 8.49 5.10 2.73
C SER A 60 7.67 4.45 1.62
N VAL A 61 6.38 4.31 1.83
CA VAL A 61 5.47 3.60 0.93
C VAL A 61 4.45 4.58 0.39
N GLU A 62 4.36 4.68 -0.93
CA GLU A 62 3.32 5.45 -1.58
C GLU A 62 2.13 4.55 -1.85
N VAL A 63 0.98 4.92 -1.28
CA VAL A 63 -0.27 4.17 -1.41
C VAL A 63 -1.31 5.00 -2.13
N LYS A 64 -2.15 4.33 -2.90
CA LYS A 64 -3.27 4.93 -3.63
C LYS A 64 -4.54 4.18 -3.33
N GLY A 65 -5.61 4.91 -3.11
CA GLY A 65 -6.91 4.31 -2.84
C GLY A 65 -7.96 5.35 -2.53
N SER A 66 -9.13 4.90 -2.05
CA SER A 66 -10.17 5.78 -1.57
C SER A 66 -9.69 6.56 -0.35
N ARG A 67 -10.32 7.70 -0.10
CA ARG A 67 -9.99 8.53 1.06
C ARG A 67 -10.04 7.74 2.37
N GLN A 68 -11.07 6.94 2.57
CA GLN A 68 -11.22 6.12 3.78
C GLN A 68 -10.15 5.04 3.87
N ALA A 69 -9.85 4.37 2.76
CA ALA A 69 -8.82 3.34 2.71
C ALA A 69 -7.43 3.93 3.02
N VAL A 70 -7.10 5.07 2.43
CA VAL A 70 -5.82 5.76 2.66
C VAL A 70 -5.71 6.26 4.10
N LEU A 71 -6.78 6.82 4.67
CA LEU A 71 -6.79 7.24 6.08
C LEU A 71 -6.63 6.05 7.02
N GLY A 72 -7.35 4.95 6.75
CA GLY A 72 -7.22 3.71 7.52
C GLY A 72 -5.82 3.14 7.46
N ALA A 73 -5.22 3.11 6.27
CA ALA A 73 -3.85 2.66 6.08
C ALA A 73 -2.86 3.54 6.85
N THR A 74 -3.02 4.86 6.79
CA THR A 74 -2.17 5.80 7.52
C THR A 74 -2.26 5.57 9.02
N GLN A 75 -3.44 5.39 9.56
CA GLN A 75 -3.65 5.14 10.99
C GLN A 75 -3.10 3.77 11.41
N SER A 76 -3.22 2.77 10.56
CA SER A 76 -2.81 1.40 10.86
C SER A 76 -1.30 1.17 10.72
N LEU A 77 -0.65 1.85 9.78
CA LEU A 77 0.74 1.59 9.41
C LEU A 77 1.72 2.64 9.90
N SER A 78 1.32 3.90 10.01
CA SER A 78 2.23 5.00 10.35
C SER A 78 2.86 4.80 11.73
N GLY A 79 4.18 4.82 11.77
CA GLY A 79 4.95 4.68 13.01
C GLY A 79 4.95 3.28 13.62
N ARG A 80 4.42 2.28 12.92
CA ARG A 80 4.39 0.89 13.38
C ARG A 80 5.52 0.07 12.77
N THR A 81 5.80 -1.06 13.40
CA THR A 81 6.75 -2.05 12.88
C THR A 81 5.98 -3.25 12.35
N ILE A 82 6.21 -3.58 11.08
CA ILE A 82 5.60 -4.74 10.43
C ILE A 82 6.65 -5.84 10.35
N ARG A 83 6.29 -7.04 10.80
CA ARG A 83 7.14 -8.22 10.70
C ARG A 83 6.77 -9.03 9.46
N LEU A 84 7.77 -9.38 8.67
CA LEU A 84 7.64 -10.29 7.53
C LEU A 84 8.39 -11.57 7.87
N LEU A 85 7.73 -12.71 7.69
CA LEU A 85 8.29 -14.02 8.00
C LEU A 85 8.72 -14.73 6.72
N THR A 86 9.90 -15.33 6.74
CA THR A 86 10.37 -16.15 5.64
C THR A 86 9.46 -17.36 5.44
N GLY A 87 9.15 -17.66 4.17
CA GLY A 87 8.29 -18.78 3.81
C GLY A 87 6.80 -18.56 3.96
N ALA A 88 6.37 -17.42 4.55
CA ALA A 88 4.94 -17.13 4.78
C ALA A 88 4.46 -15.91 3.99
N ASP A 89 5.18 -14.82 4.03
CA ASP A 89 4.73 -13.52 3.50
C ASP A 89 5.33 -13.20 2.12
N GLY A 90 5.60 -14.21 1.32
CA GLY A 90 6.24 -14.04 0.01
C GLY A 90 7.75 -13.86 0.08
N VAL A 91 8.33 -13.96 1.26
CA VAL A 91 9.78 -13.90 1.46
C VAL A 91 10.36 -15.30 1.25
N PRO A 92 11.47 -15.44 0.48
CA PRO A 92 12.10 -16.75 0.29
C PRO A 92 12.56 -17.36 1.62
N SER A 93 12.51 -18.69 1.71
CA SER A 93 12.94 -19.44 2.90
C SER A 93 14.18 -20.32 2.65
N THR A 94 14.71 -20.30 1.44
CA THR A 94 15.93 -21.07 1.10
C THR A 94 17.18 -20.33 1.56
N THR A 95 18.21 -21.11 1.94
CA THR A 95 19.50 -20.53 2.34
C THR A 95 20.18 -19.80 1.19
N GLY A 96 20.90 -18.73 1.50
CA GLY A 96 21.61 -17.92 0.54
C GLY A 96 21.20 -16.46 0.55
N MET A 97 21.67 -15.73 -0.45
CA MET A 97 21.32 -14.33 -0.63
C MET A 97 20.11 -14.21 -1.55
N HIS A 98 19.17 -13.36 -1.14
CA HIS A 98 17.94 -13.10 -1.90
C HIS A 98 17.68 -11.61 -1.98
N ASP A 99 17.28 -11.16 -3.16
CA ASP A 99 16.76 -9.80 -3.35
C ASP A 99 15.24 -9.84 -3.21
N VAL A 100 14.71 -9.07 -2.25
CA VAL A 100 13.28 -9.00 -1.97
C VAL A 100 12.72 -7.72 -2.52
N VAL A 101 11.75 -7.82 -3.42
CA VAL A 101 11.01 -6.68 -3.94
C VAL A 101 9.91 -6.34 -2.93
N LEU A 102 10.12 -5.27 -2.17
CA LEU A 102 9.23 -4.91 -1.05
C LEU A 102 7.80 -4.59 -1.48
N LYS A 103 7.63 -4.00 -2.65
CA LYS A 103 6.30 -3.72 -3.20
C LYS A 103 5.46 -4.99 -3.32
N ASP A 104 6.02 -6.05 -3.87
CA ASP A 104 5.32 -7.31 -4.06
C ASP A 104 5.00 -7.98 -2.73
N VAL A 105 5.97 -8.02 -1.82
CA VAL A 105 5.80 -8.62 -0.50
C VAL A 105 4.75 -7.87 0.32
N LEU A 106 4.80 -6.55 0.35
CA LEU A 106 3.85 -5.75 1.09
C LEU A 106 2.43 -5.83 0.51
N SER A 107 2.31 -5.94 -0.80
CA SER A 107 1.00 -6.03 -1.46
C SER A 107 0.22 -7.28 -1.06
N ILE A 108 0.90 -8.37 -0.74
CA ILE A 108 0.28 -9.63 -0.29
C ILE A 108 0.32 -9.82 1.23
N SER A 109 0.95 -8.91 1.96
CA SER A 109 1.07 -8.99 3.41
C SER A 109 -0.31 -8.93 4.09
N PRO A 110 -0.60 -9.79 5.09
CA PRO A 110 -1.85 -9.73 5.84
C PRO A 110 -2.06 -8.41 6.59
N SER A 111 -0.99 -7.67 6.83
CA SER A 111 -1.07 -6.35 7.48
C SER A 111 -1.50 -5.24 6.54
N VAL A 112 -1.32 -5.41 5.22
CA VAL A 112 -1.56 -4.38 4.21
C VAL A 112 -2.74 -4.72 3.31
N ALA A 113 -2.84 -5.98 2.86
CA ALA A 113 -3.86 -6.41 1.90
C ALA A 113 -5.30 -6.06 2.33
N PRO A 114 -5.70 -6.23 3.61
CA PRO A 114 -7.07 -5.91 4.05
C PRO A 114 -7.39 -4.42 4.08
N LEU A 115 -6.40 -3.54 3.95
CA LEU A 115 -6.60 -2.09 4.03
C LEU A 115 -7.25 -1.50 2.77
N GLY A 116 -7.26 -2.24 1.68
CA GLY A 116 -7.91 -1.82 0.44
C GLY A 116 -7.17 -0.73 -0.32
N VAL A 117 -5.88 -0.55 -0.09
CA VAL A 117 -5.03 0.41 -0.80
C VAL A 117 -4.09 -0.32 -1.74
N ASP A 118 -3.74 0.35 -2.85
CA ASP A 118 -2.72 -0.11 -3.78
C ASP A 118 -1.39 0.53 -3.45
N ILE A 119 -0.34 -0.28 -3.40
CA ILE A 119 1.02 0.23 -3.22
C ILE A 119 1.58 0.58 -4.59
N THR A 120 1.90 1.85 -4.81
CA THR A 120 2.43 2.34 -6.08
C THR A 120 3.94 2.34 -6.11
N SER A 121 4.59 2.65 -4.99
CA SER A 121 6.04 2.61 -4.86
C SER A 121 6.48 2.39 -3.42
N VAL A 122 7.66 1.85 -3.25
CA VAL A 122 8.30 1.65 -1.94
C VAL A 122 9.75 2.10 -2.04
N THR A 123 10.22 2.83 -1.04
CA THR A 123 11.61 3.26 -0.95
C THR A 123 12.20 2.79 0.38
N PRO A 124 13.24 1.97 0.41
CA PRO A 124 13.91 1.31 -0.71
C PRO A 124 13.03 0.26 -1.40
N SER A 125 13.16 0.08 -2.72
CA SER A 125 12.31 -0.82 -3.49
C SER A 125 12.72 -2.29 -3.37
N VAL A 126 14.00 -2.54 -3.18
CA VAL A 126 14.58 -3.88 -3.06
C VAL A 126 15.49 -3.93 -1.85
N VAL A 127 15.38 -5.01 -1.11
CA VAL A 127 16.25 -5.29 0.04
C VAL A 127 16.93 -6.65 -0.19
N ARG A 128 18.24 -6.67 -0.01
CA ARG A 128 18.99 -7.93 -0.04
C ARG A 128 19.03 -8.55 1.35
N ILE A 129 18.56 -9.77 1.43
CA ILE A 129 18.60 -10.55 2.67
C ILE A 129 19.51 -11.76 2.50
N THR A 130 20.09 -12.20 3.60
CA THR A 130 20.87 -13.43 3.66
C THR A 130 20.21 -14.38 4.64
N ILE A 131 19.94 -15.59 4.18
CA ILE A 131 19.35 -16.64 5.01
C ILE A 131 20.42 -17.69 5.26
N GLU A 132 20.74 -17.92 6.53
CA GLU A 132 21.72 -18.91 6.95
C GLU A 132 21.05 -19.99 7.78
N ARG A 133 21.59 -21.20 7.65
CA ARG A 133 21.15 -22.33 8.46
C ARG A 133 21.77 -22.27 9.84
N VAL A 134 20.96 -22.45 10.87
CA VAL A 134 21.44 -22.58 12.23
C VAL A 134 21.94 -24.02 12.44
N GLU A 135 23.18 -24.12 12.85
CA GLU A 135 23.77 -25.42 13.20
C GLU A 135 23.67 -25.70 14.69
#